data_6effabe42ad7c38ebd187691eb256d92
#
_entry.id   6effabe42ad7c38ebd187691eb256d92
#
_cell.length_a   1.000
_cell.length_b   1.000
_cell.length_c   1.000
_cell.angle_alpha   90.00
_cell.angle_beta   90.00
_cell.angle_gamma   90.00
#
_symmetry.space_group_name_H-M   'P 1'
#
loop_
_entity.id
_entity.type
_entity.pdbx_description
1 polymer ?
#
loop_
_entity_poly.entity_id
_entity_poly.type
_entity_poly.pdbx_seq_one_letter_code
_entity_poly.pdbx_strand_id
1 'polypeptide(L)'
;LEWAVAYKYDFAEAHNNLGNVLNEYGRVEDAIESFEKATAIKSDYVKAYFNLAIAYKDLGNKEAYLKNIERTVSLKPDWGDAHLHLSRVKKFKENDPQVEQMKLFLSRTDLSLLDRIGFNFALSHVYENLENHDEQFKFLNEANRLRKEELNYTIKRDRKYFSTIKASFNSPHPSIKKSAFSLTDIKPIFIVGMPRSGTSLVHQIMDSHNEVY
;
A
#
# COMPACT_ATOMS: atom_id res chain seq x y z
N LEU A 1 -15.02 -19.79 -9.26
CA LEU A 1 -15.52 -18.44 -9.59
C LEU A 1 -15.89 -18.32 -11.07
N GLU A 2 -15.06 -18.78 -12.01
CA GLU A 2 -15.37 -18.80 -13.45
C GLU A 2 -16.69 -19.55 -13.74
N TRP A 3 -16.93 -20.67 -13.06
CA TRP A 3 -18.18 -21.41 -13.16
C TRP A 3 -19.40 -20.60 -12.66
N ALA A 4 -19.25 -19.84 -11.57
CA ALA A 4 -20.33 -19.01 -11.04
C ALA A 4 -20.67 -17.84 -11.99
N VAL A 5 -19.68 -17.27 -12.64
CA VAL A 5 -19.82 -16.22 -13.67
C VAL A 5 -20.48 -16.78 -14.94
N ALA A 6 -20.13 -18.01 -15.33
CA ALA A 6 -20.73 -18.67 -16.50
C ALA A 6 -22.20 -19.06 -16.27
N TYR A 7 -22.56 -19.41 -15.03
CA TYR A 7 -23.93 -19.86 -14.71
C TYR A 7 -24.90 -18.71 -14.43
N LYS A 8 -24.39 -17.56 -13.92
CA LYS A 8 -25.19 -16.37 -13.65
C LYS A 8 -24.41 -15.12 -14.10
N TYR A 9 -24.55 -14.82 -15.38
CA TYR A 9 -23.81 -13.77 -16.09
C TYR A 9 -24.04 -12.35 -15.52
N ASP A 10 -25.17 -12.14 -14.84
CA ASP A 10 -25.56 -10.86 -14.23
C ASP A 10 -25.17 -10.71 -12.76
N PHE A 11 -24.23 -11.53 -12.27
CA PHE A 11 -23.83 -11.51 -10.87
C PHE A 11 -22.60 -10.62 -10.63
N ALA A 12 -22.82 -9.34 -10.37
CA ALA A 12 -21.76 -8.35 -10.14
C ALA A 12 -20.73 -8.75 -9.07
N GLU A 13 -21.19 -9.39 -7.99
CA GLU A 13 -20.27 -9.84 -6.92
C GLU A 13 -19.35 -10.97 -7.38
N ALA A 14 -19.82 -11.88 -8.22
CA ALA A 14 -18.98 -12.95 -8.76
C ALA A 14 -17.89 -12.38 -9.67
N HIS A 15 -18.22 -11.40 -10.53
CA HIS A 15 -17.26 -10.71 -11.37
C HIS A 15 -16.24 -9.94 -10.53
N ASN A 16 -16.66 -9.22 -9.49
CA ASN A 16 -15.74 -8.54 -8.58
C ASN A 16 -14.80 -9.53 -7.86
N ASN A 17 -15.32 -10.67 -7.38
CA ASN A 17 -14.50 -11.67 -6.71
C ASN A 17 -13.53 -12.38 -7.68
N LEU A 18 -13.96 -12.62 -8.91
CA LEU A 18 -13.06 -13.14 -9.96
C LEU A 18 -11.94 -12.15 -10.25
N GLY A 19 -12.26 -10.85 -10.39
CA GLY A 19 -11.27 -9.79 -10.57
C GLY A 19 -10.24 -9.75 -9.43
N ASN A 20 -10.66 -9.89 -8.17
CA ASN A 20 -9.74 -9.94 -7.03
C ASN A 20 -8.76 -11.12 -7.16
N VAL A 21 -9.26 -12.32 -7.45
CA VAL A 21 -8.41 -13.51 -7.62
C VAL A 21 -7.44 -13.33 -8.79
N LEU A 22 -7.91 -12.83 -9.93
CA LEU A 22 -7.05 -12.58 -11.09
C LEU A 22 -5.94 -11.58 -10.77
N ASN A 23 -6.27 -10.52 -10.05
CA ASN A 23 -5.29 -9.51 -9.63
C ASN A 23 -4.23 -10.09 -8.68
N GLU A 24 -4.63 -10.94 -7.72
CA GLU A 24 -3.72 -11.66 -6.83
C GLU A 24 -2.75 -12.59 -7.59
N TYR A 25 -3.19 -13.17 -8.71
CA TYR A 25 -2.34 -13.97 -9.60
C TYR A 25 -1.51 -13.15 -10.60
N GLY A 26 -1.57 -11.81 -10.52
CA GLY A 26 -0.83 -10.91 -11.40
C GLY A 26 -1.44 -10.76 -12.81
N ARG A 27 -2.65 -11.28 -13.05
CA ARG A 27 -3.41 -11.15 -14.29
C ARG A 27 -4.24 -9.87 -14.27
N VAL A 28 -3.54 -8.73 -14.27
CA VAL A 28 -4.14 -7.42 -13.98
C VAL A 28 -5.16 -7.01 -15.06
N GLU A 29 -4.87 -7.27 -16.35
CA GLU A 29 -5.77 -6.94 -17.46
C GLU A 29 -7.07 -7.75 -17.38
N ASP A 30 -6.99 -9.04 -17.09
CA ASP A 30 -8.17 -9.89 -16.92
C ASP A 30 -8.99 -9.49 -15.68
N ALA A 31 -8.31 -9.02 -14.62
CA ALA A 31 -8.97 -8.47 -13.43
C ALA A 31 -9.75 -7.20 -13.76
N ILE A 32 -9.16 -6.28 -14.55
CA ILE A 32 -9.83 -5.07 -15.01
C ILE A 32 -11.11 -5.42 -15.78
N GLU A 33 -11.05 -6.34 -16.75
CA GLU A 33 -12.23 -6.77 -17.50
C GLU A 33 -13.34 -7.31 -16.56
N SER A 34 -12.95 -8.08 -15.55
CA SER A 34 -13.89 -8.63 -14.57
C SER A 34 -14.52 -7.53 -13.70
N PHE A 35 -13.73 -6.54 -13.25
CA PHE A 35 -14.26 -5.41 -12.47
C PHE A 35 -15.14 -4.50 -13.33
N GLU A 36 -14.80 -4.28 -14.60
CA GLU A 36 -15.64 -3.51 -15.54
C GLU A 36 -17.02 -4.18 -15.74
N LYS A 37 -17.05 -5.51 -15.90
CA LYS A 37 -18.32 -6.26 -15.93
C LYS A 37 -19.10 -6.08 -14.63
N ALA A 38 -18.45 -6.12 -13.48
CA ALA A 38 -19.10 -5.91 -12.19
C ALA A 38 -19.73 -4.51 -12.09
N THR A 39 -19.01 -3.46 -12.53
CA THR A 39 -19.51 -2.07 -12.50
C THR A 39 -20.58 -1.80 -13.56
N ALA A 40 -20.54 -2.50 -14.70
CA ALA A 40 -21.58 -2.42 -15.72
C ALA A 40 -22.90 -3.06 -15.26
N ILE A 41 -22.83 -4.20 -14.57
CA ILE A 41 -24.01 -4.87 -14.00
C ILE A 41 -24.60 -4.07 -12.83
N LYS A 42 -23.74 -3.53 -11.96
CA LYS A 42 -24.15 -2.76 -10.79
C LYS A 42 -23.41 -1.43 -10.73
N SER A 43 -24.04 -0.37 -11.24
CA SER A 43 -23.45 0.98 -11.42
C SER A 43 -23.19 1.75 -10.10
N ASP A 44 -23.65 1.23 -8.97
CA ASP A 44 -23.40 1.74 -7.62
C ASP A 44 -22.50 0.82 -6.77
N TYR A 45 -21.80 -0.13 -7.42
CA TYR A 45 -20.96 -1.10 -6.72
C TYR A 45 -19.62 -0.49 -6.29
N VAL A 46 -19.63 0.20 -5.16
CA VAL A 46 -18.48 0.94 -4.60
C VAL A 46 -17.18 0.13 -4.59
N LYS A 47 -17.25 -1.13 -4.09
CA LYS A 47 -16.07 -2.00 -3.99
C LYS A 47 -15.48 -2.35 -5.35
N ALA A 48 -16.31 -2.55 -6.37
CA ALA A 48 -15.83 -2.86 -7.71
C ALA A 48 -15.12 -1.65 -8.34
N TYR A 49 -15.64 -0.44 -8.17
CA TYR A 49 -14.95 0.77 -8.61
C TYR A 49 -13.61 0.98 -7.91
N PHE A 50 -13.55 0.73 -6.59
CA PHE A 50 -12.31 0.80 -5.85
C PHE A 50 -11.28 -0.20 -6.35
N ASN A 51 -11.66 -1.47 -6.50
CA ASN A 51 -10.79 -2.53 -6.99
C ASN A 51 -10.32 -2.25 -8.43
N LEU A 52 -11.21 -1.77 -9.29
CA LEU A 52 -10.89 -1.32 -10.64
C LEU A 52 -9.86 -0.18 -10.64
N ALA A 53 -10.03 0.79 -9.74
CA ALA A 53 -9.05 1.85 -9.56
C ALA A 53 -7.68 1.28 -9.18
N ILE A 54 -7.61 0.38 -8.20
CA ILE A 54 -6.35 -0.25 -7.78
C ILE A 54 -5.70 -1.01 -8.93
N ALA A 55 -6.45 -1.79 -9.70
CA ALA A 55 -5.93 -2.51 -10.85
C ALA A 55 -5.34 -1.55 -11.92
N TYR A 56 -6.03 -0.44 -12.22
CA TYR A 56 -5.48 0.58 -13.11
C TYR A 56 -4.23 1.28 -12.55
N LYS A 57 -4.15 1.47 -11.23
CA LYS A 57 -2.94 2.00 -10.58
C LYS A 57 -1.76 1.03 -10.77
N ASP A 58 -1.99 -0.27 -10.60
CA ASP A 58 -0.95 -1.30 -10.74
C ASP A 58 -0.49 -1.42 -12.20
N LEU A 59 -1.38 -1.18 -13.16
CA LEU A 59 -1.06 -1.07 -14.59
C LEU A 59 -0.39 0.27 -14.97
N GLY A 60 -0.32 1.24 -14.06
CA GLY A 60 0.26 2.57 -14.32
C GLY A 60 -0.65 3.54 -15.06
N ASN A 61 -1.92 3.18 -15.30
CA ASN A 61 -2.91 4.04 -15.97
C ASN A 61 -3.51 5.05 -14.97
N LYS A 62 -2.84 6.21 -14.85
CA LYS A 62 -3.21 7.26 -13.91
C LYS A 62 -4.58 7.89 -14.17
N GLU A 63 -4.98 8.02 -15.43
CA GLU A 63 -6.26 8.62 -15.80
C GLU A 63 -7.43 7.75 -15.39
N ALA A 64 -7.38 6.46 -15.76
CA ALA A 64 -8.40 5.50 -15.36
C ALA A 64 -8.45 5.30 -13.85
N TYR A 65 -7.29 5.28 -13.18
CA TYR A 65 -7.21 5.26 -11.72
C TYR A 65 -7.95 6.44 -11.10
N LEU A 66 -7.62 7.68 -11.50
CA LEU A 66 -8.27 8.88 -10.98
C LEU A 66 -9.80 8.84 -11.19
N LYS A 67 -10.25 8.52 -12.39
CA LYS A 67 -11.67 8.43 -12.72
C LYS A 67 -12.44 7.46 -11.80
N ASN A 68 -11.88 6.27 -11.59
CA ASN A 68 -12.55 5.24 -10.78
C ASN A 68 -12.48 5.53 -9.28
N ILE A 69 -11.40 6.14 -8.78
CA ILE A 69 -11.33 6.52 -7.37
C ILE A 69 -12.25 7.72 -7.05
N GLU A 70 -12.41 8.68 -7.96
CA GLU A 70 -13.40 9.76 -7.84
C GLU A 70 -14.82 9.19 -7.83
N ARG A 71 -15.11 8.21 -8.67
CA ARG A 71 -16.40 7.52 -8.64
C ARG A 71 -16.64 6.81 -7.31
N THR A 72 -15.61 6.15 -6.76
CA THR A 72 -15.67 5.51 -5.44
C THR A 72 -16.01 6.51 -4.34
N VAL A 73 -15.32 7.66 -4.29
CA VAL A 73 -15.58 8.73 -3.33
C VAL A 73 -16.97 9.31 -3.50
N SER A 74 -17.43 9.50 -4.74
CA SER A 74 -18.80 9.97 -5.04
C SER A 74 -19.89 9.02 -4.52
N LEU A 75 -19.68 7.71 -4.64
CA LEU A 75 -20.63 6.69 -4.18
C LEU A 75 -20.60 6.46 -2.67
N LYS A 76 -19.42 6.61 -2.07
CA LYS A 76 -19.21 6.45 -0.62
C LYS A 76 -18.29 7.54 -0.09
N PRO A 77 -18.84 8.73 0.21
CA PRO A 77 -18.02 9.89 0.61
C PRO A 77 -17.35 9.74 1.98
N ASP A 78 -17.83 8.88 2.84
CA ASP A 78 -17.29 8.63 4.18
C ASP A 78 -16.25 7.50 4.24
N TRP A 79 -15.71 7.08 3.11
CA TRP A 79 -14.68 6.05 3.06
C TRP A 79 -13.28 6.66 3.03
N GLY A 80 -12.62 6.65 4.19
CA GLY A 80 -11.31 7.29 4.39
C GLY A 80 -10.20 6.75 3.50
N ASP A 81 -10.18 5.43 3.22
CA ASP A 81 -9.17 4.82 2.34
C ASP A 81 -9.32 5.28 0.87
N ALA A 82 -10.54 5.45 0.39
CA ALA A 82 -10.78 6.01 -0.94
C ALA A 82 -10.25 7.45 -1.06
N HIS A 83 -10.44 8.28 -0.03
CA HIS A 83 -9.88 9.64 0.00
C HIS A 83 -8.34 9.63 0.11
N LEU A 84 -7.76 8.68 0.83
CA LEU A 84 -6.31 8.50 0.87
C LEU A 84 -5.76 8.16 -0.52
N HIS A 85 -6.42 7.28 -1.27
CA HIS A 85 -6.04 6.97 -2.64
C HIS A 85 -6.21 8.17 -3.57
N LEU A 86 -7.30 8.92 -3.44
CA LEU A 86 -7.55 10.14 -4.23
C LEU A 86 -6.49 11.21 -3.97
N SER A 87 -6.10 11.42 -2.71
CA SER A 87 -5.13 12.45 -2.32
C SER A 87 -3.73 12.24 -2.90
N ARG A 88 -3.40 11.02 -3.34
CA ARG A 88 -2.11 10.69 -3.96
C ARG A 88 -2.02 11.07 -5.44
N VAL A 89 -3.14 11.27 -6.11
CA VAL A 89 -3.19 11.52 -7.56
C VAL A 89 -3.85 12.83 -7.94
N LYS A 90 -4.85 13.28 -7.16
CA LYS A 90 -5.51 14.57 -7.35
C LYS A 90 -4.65 15.67 -6.75
N LYS A 91 -4.43 16.75 -7.51
CA LYS A 91 -3.87 18.00 -6.97
C LYS A 91 -5.00 18.83 -6.39
N PHE A 92 -4.93 19.08 -5.09
CA PHE A 92 -5.87 19.91 -4.37
C PHE A 92 -5.47 21.38 -4.45
N LYS A 93 -6.47 22.25 -4.38
CA LYS A 93 -6.27 23.71 -4.28
C LYS A 93 -6.63 24.17 -2.87
N GLU A 94 -6.15 25.36 -2.51
CA GLU A 94 -6.67 26.04 -1.34
C GLU A 94 -8.21 26.15 -1.42
N ASN A 95 -8.89 25.85 -0.31
CA ASN A 95 -10.36 25.86 -0.22
C ASN A 95 -11.09 24.82 -1.11
N ASP A 96 -10.44 23.72 -1.51
CA ASP A 96 -11.14 22.63 -2.19
C ASP A 96 -12.26 22.07 -1.27
N PRO A 97 -13.52 22.03 -1.75
CA PRO A 97 -14.66 21.57 -0.94
C PRO A 97 -14.48 20.15 -0.36
N GLN A 98 -13.72 19.28 -1.03
CA GLN A 98 -13.44 17.94 -0.53
C GLN A 98 -12.55 17.95 0.73
N VAL A 99 -11.68 18.96 0.89
CA VAL A 99 -10.87 19.13 2.09
C VAL A 99 -11.75 19.43 3.30
N GLU A 100 -12.68 20.36 3.14
CA GLU A 100 -13.63 20.70 4.20
C GLU A 100 -14.56 19.52 4.51
N GLN A 101 -14.98 18.78 3.50
CA GLN A 101 -15.77 17.57 3.68
C GLN A 101 -15.03 16.51 4.48
N MET A 102 -13.74 16.25 4.19
CA MET A 102 -12.91 15.31 4.97
C MET A 102 -12.78 15.73 6.43
N LYS A 103 -12.60 17.03 6.71
CA LYS A 103 -12.55 17.55 8.08
C LYS A 103 -13.89 17.36 8.80
N LEU A 104 -15.00 17.59 8.09
CA LEU A 104 -16.33 17.36 8.63
C LEU A 104 -16.55 15.88 8.99
N PHE A 105 -16.12 14.95 8.16
CA PHE A 105 -16.19 13.52 8.50
C PHE A 105 -15.36 13.19 9.74
N LEU A 106 -14.16 13.78 9.91
CA LEU A 106 -13.34 13.58 11.10
C LEU A 106 -14.01 14.07 12.40
N SER A 107 -14.92 15.04 12.33
CA SER A 107 -15.68 15.53 13.51
C SER A 107 -16.79 14.58 13.96
N ARG A 108 -17.19 13.61 13.13
CA ARG A 108 -18.25 12.65 13.45
C ARG A 108 -17.77 11.65 14.49
N THR A 109 -18.62 11.29 15.43
CA THR A 109 -18.32 10.30 16.50
C THR A 109 -18.49 8.86 16.03
N ASP A 110 -19.33 8.63 15.03
CA ASP A 110 -19.65 7.31 14.46
C ASP A 110 -18.68 6.85 13.35
N LEU A 111 -17.67 7.65 13.04
CA LEU A 111 -16.67 7.30 12.03
C LEU A 111 -15.78 6.15 12.51
N SER A 112 -15.60 5.13 11.67
CA SER A 112 -14.74 3.99 12.01
C SER A 112 -13.29 4.42 12.24
N LEU A 113 -12.54 3.65 13.04
CA LEU A 113 -11.11 3.91 13.27
C LEU A 113 -10.30 3.88 11.96
N LEU A 114 -10.61 2.93 11.06
CA LEU A 114 -9.92 2.81 9.77
C LEU A 114 -10.20 4.01 8.86
N ASP A 115 -11.45 4.47 8.79
CA ASP A 115 -11.78 5.66 8.00
C ASP A 115 -11.14 6.91 8.60
N ARG A 116 -11.11 7.03 9.92
CA ARG A 116 -10.42 8.11 10.62
C ARG A 116 -8.93 8.15 10.30
N ILE A 117 -8.28 6.99 10.26
CA ILE A 117 -6.88 6.86 9.82
C ILE A 117 -6.73 7.31 8.37
N GLY A 118 -7.60 6.81 7.47
CA GLY A 118 -7.58 7.14 6.05
C GLY A 118 -7.72 8.64 5.80
N PHE A 119 -8.69 9.31 6.42
CA PHE A 119 -8.88 10.75 6.29
C PHE A 119 -7.70 11.57 6.82
N ASN A 120 -7.09 11.18 7.95
CA ASN A 120 -5.91 11.88 8.46
C ASN A 120 -4.71 11.75 7.50
N PHE A 121 -4.45 10.57 6.94
CA PHE A 121 -3.42 10.42 5.92
C PHE A 121 -3.76 11.20 4.64
N ALA A 122 -5.03 11.20 4.20
CA ALA A 122 -5.47 11.95 3.04
C ALA A 122 -5.22 13.45 3.21
N LEU A 123 -5.62 14.02 4.36
CA LEU A 123 -5.40 15.44 4.68
C LEU A 123 -3.90 15.76 4.81
N SER A 124 -3.08 14.85 5.36
CA SER A 124 -1.64 15.04 5.38
C SER A 124 -1.07 15.20 3.96
N HIS A 125 -1.47 14.36 2.99
CA HIS A 125 -1.06 14.51 1.59
C HIS A 125 -1.60 15.79 0.92
N VAL A 126 -2.83 16.19 1.25
CA VAL A 126 -3.39 17.47 0.77
C VAL A 126 -2.53 18.63 1.22
N TYR A 127 -2.20 18.71 2.52
CA TYR A 127 -1.42 19.80 3.07
C TYR A 127 0.06 19.76 2.63
N GLU A 128 0.60 18.59 2.32
CA GLU A 128 1.89 18.44 1.64
C GLU A 128 1.88 19.14 0.26
N ASN A 129 0.83 18.88 -0.54
CA ASN A 129 0.65 19.52 -1.86
C ASN A 129 0.42 21.04 -1.78
N LEU A 130 -0.14 21.52 -0.67
CA LEU A 130 -0.37 22.94 -0.39
C LEU A 130 0.83 23.62 0.29
N GLU A 131 1.93 22.89 0.52
CA GLU A 131 3.15 23.36 1.21
C GLU A 131 2.89 23.88 2.63
N ASN A 132 1.77 23.47 3.25
CA ASN A 132 1.44 23.80 4.64
C ASN A 132 1.94 22.71 5.58
N HIS A 133 3.20 22.80 5.96
CA HIS A 133 3.89 21.76 6.74
C HIS A 133 3.35 21.59 8.16
N ASP A 134 2.81 22.62 8.78
CA ASP A 134 2.26 22.55 10.13
C ASP A 134 0.99 21.69 10.16
N GLU A 135 0.04 21.95 9.27
CA GLU A 135 -1.17 21.13 9.15
C GLU A 135 -0.83 19.72 8.61
N GLN A 136 0.11 19.59 7.66
CA GLN A 136 0.60 18.30 7.21
C GLN A 136 1.07 17.45 8.39
N PHE A 137 1.97 17.98 9.22
CA PHE A 137 2.55 17.24 10.33
C PHE A 137 1.52 16.88 11.40
N LYS A 138 0.57 17.76 11.69
CA LYS A 138 -0.54 17.52 12.61
C LYS A 138 -1.38 16.32 12.19
N PHE A 139 -1.85 16.27 10.94
CA PHE A 139 -2.64 15.16 10.41
C PHE A 139 -1.81 13.87 10.28
N LEU A 140 -0.55 13.97 9.88
CA LEU A 140 0.37 12.82 9.80
C LEU A 140 0.59 12.17 11.17
N ASN A 141 0.83 12.98 12.20
CA ASN A 141 1.02 12.48 13.57
C ASN A 141 -0.24 11.78 14.09
N GLU A 142 -1.42 12.38 13.86
CA GLU A 142 -2.66 11.77 14.30
C GLU A 142 -2.95 10.46 13.56
N ALA A 143 -2.72 10.42 12.24
CA ALA A 143 -2.84 9.19 11.46
C ALA A 143 -1.94 8.07 11.99
N ASN A 144 -0.67 8.39 12.27
CA ASN A 144 0.30 7.43 12.79
C ASN A 144 -0.05 6.99 14.22
N ARG A 145 -0.53 7.90 15.07
CA ARG A 145 -1.01 7.58 16.42
C ARG A 145 -2.14 6.57 16.38
N LEU A 146 -3.16 6.83 15.55
CA LEU A 146 -4.32 5.96 15.38
C LEU A 146 -3.93 4.61 14.74
N ARG A 147 -3.03 4.61 13.77
CA ARG A 147 -2.51 3.37 13.15
C ARG A 147 -1.74 2.52 14.16
N LYS A 148 -0.94 3.14 15.02
CA LYS A 148 -0.23 2.44 16.09
C LYS A 148 -1.20 1.80 17.09
N GLU A 149 -2.28 2.48 17.40
CA GLU A 149 -3.36 1.99 18.28
C GLU A 149 -4.08 0.81 17.62
N GLU A 150 -4.47 0.93 16.36
CA GLU A 150 -5.11 -0.13 15.56
C GLU A 150 -4.26 -1.40 15.50
N LEU A 151 -2.96 -1.26 15.27
CA LEU A 151 -2.02 -2.38 15.21
C LEU A 151 -1.64 -2.96 16.58
N ASN A 152 -2.09 -2.36 17.68
CA ASN A 152 -1.62 -2.68 19.04
C ASN A 152 -0.08 -2.75 19.12
N TYR A 153 0.60 -1.84 18.39
CA TYR A 153 2.03 -1.85 18.30
C TYR A 153 2.72 -1.40 19.59
N THR A 154 3.66 -2.22 20.06
CA THR A 154 4.55 -1.85 21.18
C THR A 154 5.99 -2.18 20.82
N ILE A 155 6.91 -1.25 21.10
CA ILE A 155 8.35 -1.44 20.93
C ILE A 155 8.90 -2.62 21.76
N LYS A 156 8.19 -3.02 22.83
CA LYS A 156 8.57 -4.18 23.65
C LYS A 156 8.58 -5.48 22.85
N ARG A 157 7.64 -5.62 21.89
CA ARG A 157 7.55 -6.79 21.02
C ARG A 157 8.80 -6.88 20.12
N ASP A 158 9.19 -5.77 19.52
CA ASP A 158 10.36 -5.72 18.66
C ASP A 158 11.65 -5.94 19.43
N ARG A 159 11.78 -5.31 20.61
CA ARG A 159 12.95 -5.54 21.50
C ARG A 159 13.10 -7.01 21.88
N LYS A 160 11.98 -7.70 22.16
CA LYS A 160 11.98 -9.12 22.47
C LYS A 160 12.43 -9.93 21.24
N TYR A 161 11.91 -9.60 20.06
CA TYR A 161 12.28 -10.27 18.81
C TYR A 161 13.76 -10.10 18.49
N PHE A 162 14.29 -8.87 18.54
CA PHE A 162 15.72 -8.61 18.33
C PHE A 162 16.62 -9.26 19.40
N SER A 163 16.20 -9.32 20.67
CA SER A 163 16.96 -10.03 21.70
C SER A 163 17.03 -11.54 21.44
N THR A 164 15.93 -12.13 20.94
CA THR A 164 15.92 -13.55 20.55
C THR A 164 16.86 -13.82 19.38
N ILE A 165 16.83 -12.98 18.34
CA ILE A 165 17.77 -13.06 17.20
C ILE A 165 19.22 -12.97 17.71
N LYS A 166 19.51 -11.95 18.52
CA LYS A 166 20.87 -11.77 19.10
C LYS A 166 21.33 -12.97 19.91
N ALA A 167 20.44 -13.56 20.71
CA ALA A 167 20.74 -14.76 21.49
C ALA A 167 21.04 -15.97 20.59
N SER A 168 20.35 -16.13 19.48
CA SER A 168 20.58 -17.22 18.53
C SER A 168 21.99 -17.15 17.91
N PHE A 169 22.51 -15.96 17.67
CA PHE A 169 23.88 -15.78 17.15
C PHE A 169 24.98 -15.92 18.22
N ASN A 170 24.63 -15.83 19.50
CA ASN A 170 25.57 -16.07 20.60
C ASN A 170 25.75 -17.55 20.94
N SER A 171 24.87 -18.42 20.44
CA SER A 171 25.06 -19.87 20.59
C SER A 171 26.13 -20.35 19.61
N PRO A 172 27.06 -21.24 20.01
CA PRO A 172 28.01 -21.79 19.06
C PRO A 172 27.24 -22.56 17.99
N HIS A 173 27.24 -22.02 16.76
CA HIS A 173 26.68 -22.73 15.62
C HIS A 173 27.39 -24.12 15.54
N PRO A 174 26.63 -25.21 15.33
CA PRO A 174 27.24 -26.47 14.98
C PRO A 174 28.18 -26.19 13.82
N SER A 175 29.47 -26.52 14.03
CA SER A 175 30.54 -26.24 13.09
C SER A 175 30.06 -26.57 11.67
N ILE A 176 29.87 -25.57 10.83
CA ILE A 176 29.75 -25.82 9.39
C ILE A 176 31.03 -26.59 9.06
N LYS A 177 30.89 -27.89 8.80
CA LYS A 177 32.03 -28.71 8.33
C LYS A 177 32.63 -27.89 7.19
N LYS A 178 33.87 -27.44 7.35
CA LYS A 178 34.60 -26.78 6.27
C LYS A 178 34.54 -27.76 5.10
N SER A 179 33.58 -27.56 4.20
CA SER A 179 33.57 -28.27 2.95
C SER A 179 34.88 -27.88 2.29
N ALA A 180 35.61 -28.89 1.80
CA ALA A 180 36.87 -28.69 1.12
C ALA A 180 36.70 -28.02 -0.25
N PHE A 181 35.84 -26.98 -0.32
CA PHE A 181 35.80 -26.05 -1.42
C PHE A 181 37.01 -25.12 -1.22
N SER A 182 38.08 -25.41 -1.91
CA SER A 182 39.11 -24.45 -2.23
C SER A 182 38.40 -23.34 -3.04
N LEU A 183 37.91 -22.28 -2.35
CA LEU A 183 37.58 -21.09 -3.02
C LEU A 183 38.87 -20.55 -3.61
N THR A 184 39.01 -20.62 -4.92
CA THR A 184 39.98 -19.85 -5.69
C THR A 184 39.95 -18.38 -5.18
N ASP A 185 40.93 -17.58 -5.53
CA ASP A 185 41.24 -16.24 -5.03
C ASP A 185 40.06 -15.21 -4.99
N ILE A 186 38.82 -15.65 -5.24
CA ILE A 186 37.62 -14.86 -5.20
C ILE A 186 37.14 -14.70 -3.75
N LYS A 187 37.12 -13.47 -3.25
CA LYS A 187 36.57 -13.11 -1.92
C LYS A 187 35.17 -12.58 -2.09
N PRO A 188 34.12 -13.33 -1.65
CA PRO A 188 32.75 -12.81 -1.72
C PRO A 188 32.57 -11.61 -0.77
N ILE A 189 31.95 -10.55 -1.26
CA ILE A 189 31.62 -9.36 -0.49
C ILE A 189 30.11 -9.36 -0.26
N PHE A 190 29.69 -9.32 1.02
CA PHE A 190 28.28 -9.27 1.40
C PHE A 190 27.93 -7.85 1.86
N ILE A 191 26.99 -7.20 1.16
CA ILE A 191 26.45 -5.91 1.55
C ILE A 191 25.16 -6.15 2.32
N VAL A 192 25.18 -5.88 3.62
CA VAL A 192 24.06 -6.14 4.52
C VAL A 192 23.53 -4.83 5.09
N GLY A 193 22.22 -4.65 5.05
CA GLY A 193 21.58 -3.48 5.62
C GLY A 193 20.06 -3.63 5.64
N MET A 194 19.40 -2.72 6.33
CA MET A 194 17.93 -2.66 6.31
C MET A 194 17.43 -2.19 4.93
N PRO A 195 16.21 -2.55 4.52
CA PRO A 195 15.60 -1.98 3.33
C PRO A 195 15.70 -0.45 3.34
N ARG A 196 16.04 0.16 2.21
CA ARG A 196 16.27 1.63 2.05
C ARG A 196 17.45 2.21 2.83
N SER A 197 18.38 1.41 3.31
CA SER A 197 19.62 1.87 3.96
C SER A 197 20.75 2.24 2.98
N GLY A 198 20.48 2.24 1.68
CA GLY A 198 21.48 2.56 0.65
C GLY A 198 22.33 1.36 0.18
N THR A 199 21.98 0.12 0.54
CA THR A 199 22.70 -1.09 0.12
C THR A 199 22.83 -1.21 -1.39
N SER A 200 21.80 -0.83 -2.16
CA SER A 200 21.86 -0.82 -3.63
C SER A 200 22.87 0.22 -4.17
N LEU A 201 22.96 1.39 -3.53
CA LEU A 201 23.94 2.39 -3.91
C LEU A 201 25.37 1.92 -3.63
N VAL A 202 25.60 1.31 -2.47
CA VAL A 202 26.91 0.72 -2.14
C VAL A 202 27.28 -0.39 -3.12
N HIS A 203 26.31 -1.26 -3.48
CA HIS A 203 26.52 -2.26 -4.51
C HIS A 203 26.96 -1.66 -5.85
N GLN A 204 26.25 -0.64 -6.33
CA GLN A 204 26.61 0.06 -7.58
C GLN A 204 27.97 0.73 -7.54
N ILE A 205 28.34 1.34 -6.40
CA ILE A 205 29.68 1.94 -6.21
C ILE A 205 30.76 0.87 -6.30
N MET A 206 30.55 -0.28 -5.66
CA MET A 206 31.52 -1.38 -5.68
C MET A 206 31.61 -2.02 -7.06
N ASP A 207 30.49 -2.26 -7.71
CA ASP A 207 30.40 -2.84 -9.06
C ASP A 207 31.04 -1.93 -10.14
N SER A 208 31.14 -0.63 -9.86
CA SER A 208 31.85 0.30 -10.74
C SER A 208 33.37 0.24 -10.62
N HIS A 209 33.90 -0.49 -9.64
CA HIS A 209 35.34 -0.63 -9.44
C HIS A 209 35.89 -1.79 -10.29
N ASN A 210 36.97 -1.54 -11.01
CA ASN A 210 37.54 -2.47 -11.99
C ASN A 210 38.12 -3.77 -11.41
N GLU A 211 38.25 -3.88 -10.10
CA GLU A 211 38.70 -5.10 -9.39
C GLU A 211 37.57 -5.85 -8.68
N VAL A 212 36.31 -5.43 -8.86
CA VAL A 212 35.11 -6.08 -8.31
C VAL A 212 34.28 -6.63 -9.46
N TYR A 213 33.89 -7.89 -9.38
CA TYR A 213 33.11 -8.61 -10.38
C TYR A 213 31.82 -9.19 -9.77
#